data_461e0938b4ab05e7894716c30261eec7
#
_entry.id   461e0938b4ab05e7894716c30261eec7
#
_cell.length_a   1.000
_cell.length_b   1.000
_cell.length_c   1.000
_cell.angle_alpha   90.00
_cell.angle_beta   90.00
_cell.angle_gamma   90.00
#
_symmetry.space_group_name_H-M   'P 1'
#
loop_
_entity.id
_entity.type
_entity.pdbx_description
1 polymer ?
#
loop_
_entity_poly.entity_id
_entity_poly.type
_entity_poly.pdbx_seq_one_letter_code
_entity_poly.pdbx_strand_id
1 'polypeptide(L)'
;MAFRFKIICLALALLLFIPVAAVAAEKSLIFYILDGSGSMWGRVDGKIKIQVAKEVMTTLLKETPEGIDCGIMVYGHRKKGDCADIEMIVPIGPLQKEAAIEKINRISPKGKTPISASISMAVDKVKGHEAASTIVLVSDGIETCGKDPCAVVKKLKESGVNFIMHVVGFNVKADAAKQLACIAEAGGGNYFSTTNAADLLAAMNQIKESVVEKKKIEPPAPTPEPKVITQKVSKKTTSIRIKAKGPGTLKLKYDSWLKPPRYYKLIDPETGEEKARFQGLGDQLVPPGEYQIVWRQDEHASGEVTLGEVISVESRKTTEVILKTGIRPVTPEWVKPPRFWGLKDPATQEVIAHFTRLEPQLVPSGDYDLIWRQDEHGSGTVTLDRVSIQPDILNDVELATALNPIPAKWVPGRLRFWELHDVKTGKPVAHFRRLLPQLVPPGTYRFIYRKSEHGSSNSELGEVTVEKGKMNDFPISTGVKLIPQPGIKPPYKIEFIELNEKGEPIRTVVLKRSFDPMPLKPGTYKITYRQEEHGSSTLTLVDAFELPAGALVEVEM
;
A
#
# COMPACT_ATOMS: atom_id res chain seq x y z
N MET A 1 -17.51 19.61 86.39
CA MET A 1 -16.33 19.09 85.60
C MET A 1 -16.86 18.14 84.48
N ALA A 2 -17.79 18.55 83.65
CA ALA A 2 -18.37 17.66 82.64
C ALA A 2 -18.80 18.41 81.33
N PHE A 3 -18.13 19.53 80.99
CA PHE A 3 -18.58 20.32 79.84
C PHE A 3 -17.46 20.70 78.86
N ARG A 4 -16.26 20.14 79.02
CA ARG A 4 -15.11 20.44 78.16
C ARG A 4 -14.63 19.31 77.26
N PHE A 5 -15.31 18.16 77.23
CA PHE A 5 -14.84 17.01 76.45
C PHE A 5 -15.66 16.72 75.19
N LYS A 6 -16.71 17.49 74.85
CA LYS A 6 -17.57 17.24 73.67
C LYS A 6 -17.25 18.13 72.44
N ILE A 7 -16.32 19.09 72.54
CA ILE A 7 -16.01 19.99 71.41
C ILE A 7 -14.77 19.55 70.62
N ILE A 8 -13.96 18.65 71.16
CA ILE A 8 -12.72 18.19 70.48
C ILE A 8 -12.99 17.06 69.48
N CYS A 9 -14.06 16.29 69.58
CA CYS A 9 -14.38 15.22 68.64
C CYS A 9 -15.12 15.66 67.37
N LEU A 10 -15.62 16.92 67.29
CA LEU A 10 -16.29 17.38 66.07
C LEU A 10 -15.36 18.12 65.08
N ALA A 11 -14.13 18.47 65.50
CA ALA A 11 -13.14 19.13 64.64
C ALA A 11 -12.22 18.16 63.89
N LEU A 12 -12.27 16.84 64.18
CA LEU A 12 -11.40 15.84 63.56
C LEU A 12 -12.06 15.06 62.40
N ALA A 13 -13.37 15.30 62.13
CA ALA A 13 -14.10 14.59 61.05
C ALA A 13 -14.23 15.39 59.72
N LEU A 14 -13.61 16.59 59.65
CA LEU A 14 -13.79 17.48 58.46
C LEU A 14 -12.52 17.61 57.60
N LEU A 15 -11.57 16.70 57.69
CA LEU A 15 -10.26 16.87 57.01
C LEU A 15 -9.86 15.67 56.11
N LEU A 16 -10.81 14.94 55.52
CA LEU A 16 -10.46 13.85 54.58
C LEU A 16 -11.44 13.74 53.40
N PHE A 17 -11.79 14.86 52.78
CA PHE A 17 -12.30 14.87 51.42
C PHE A 17 -11.27 15.61 50.53
N ILE A 18 -10.16 14.93 50.24
CA ILE A 18 -9.31 15.32 49.12
C ILE A 18 -10.03 14.78 47.89
N PRO A 19 -10.49 15.62 46.93
CA PRO A 19 -10.96 15.11 45.66
C PRO A 19 -9.75 14.46 44.98
N VAL A 20 -9.78 13.16 44.82
CA VAL A 20 -8.90 12.46 43.86
C VAL A 20 -9.30 13.05 42.53
N ALA A 21 -8.53 14.02 42.02
CA ALA A 21 -8.58 14.41 40.63
C ALA A 21 -8.28 13.14 39.81
N ALA A 22 -9.30 12.55 39.24
CA ALA A 22 -9.14 11.51 38.27
C ALA A 22 -8.34 12.11 37.11
N VAL A 23 -7.07 11.76 36.99
CA VAL A 23 -6.27 12.04 35.80
C VAL A 23 -6.98 11.31 34.68
N ALA A 24 -7.70 12.06 33.86
CA ALA A 24 -8.33 11.52 32.67
C ALA A 24 -7.19 10.97 31.79
N ALA A 25 -7.18 9.66 31.56
CA ALA A 25 -6.24 9.04 30.63
C ALA A 25 -6.39 9.74 29.27
N GLU A 26 -5.29 10.22 28.71
CA GLU A 26 -5.27 10.84 27.38
C GLU A 26 -5.87 9.87 26.36
N LYS A 27 -6.92 10.30 25.66
CA LYS A 27 -7.60 9.48 24.67
C LYS A 27 -7.00 9.73 23.30
N SER A 28 -6.59 8.66 22.64
CA SER A 28 -6.16 8.72 21.22
C SER A 28 -7.31 9.23 20.35
N LEU A 29 -7.01 10.12 19.39
CA LEU A 29 -7.98 10.71 18.47
C LEU A 29 -7.67 10.35 17.03
N ILE A 30 -8.67 9.83 16.32
CA ILE A 30 -8.65 9.70 14.86
C ILE A 30 -9.67 10.65 14.24
N PHE A 31 -9.21 11.53 13.36
CA PHE A 31 -10.04 12.49 12.66
C PHE A 31 -10.06 12.22 11.16
N TYR A 32 -11.21 11.85 10.61
CA TYR A 32 -11.38 11.55 9.18
C TYR A 32 -11.86 12.78 8.40
N ILE A 33 -11.23 13.03 7.25
CA ILE A 33 -11.69 13.98 6.23
C ILE A 33 -12.06 13.18 4.99
N LEU A 34 -13.31 13.16 4.61
CA LEU A 34 -13.83 12.38 3.50
C LEU A 34 -14.20 13.26 2.32
N ASP A 35 -13.82 12.82 1.13
CA ASP A 35 -14.16 13.43 -0.13
C ASP A 35 -15.61 13.13 -0.52
N GLY A 36 -16.43 14.15 -0.63
CA GLY A 36 -17.78 14.13 -1.17
C GLY A 36 -17.92 14.98 -2.44
N SER A 37 -16.80 15.25 -3.14
CA SER A 37 -16.80 16.01 -4.40
C SER A 37 -17.39 15.23 -5.55
N GLY A 38 -17.69 15.92 -6.66
CA GLY A 38 -18.33 15.33 -7.82
C GLY A 38 -17.57 14.17 -8.48
N SER A 39 -16.25 14.10 -8.36
CA SER A 39 -15.40 13.00 -8.86
C SER A 39 -15.70 11.65 -8.21
N MET A 40 -16.20 11.65 -6.97
CA MET A 40 -16.60 10.44 -6.25
C MET A 40 -17.81 9.70 -6.87
N TRP A 41 -18.48 10.26 -7.89
CA TRP A 41 -19.41 9.54 -8.77
C TRP A 41 -18.70 8.64 -9.77
N GLY A 42 -17.40 8.77 -9.95
CA GLY A 42 -16.60 7.87 -10.78
C GLY A 42 -16.74 6.41 -10.33
N ARG A 43 -16.28 5.47 -11.18
CA ARG A 43 -16.36 4.04 -10.91
C ARG A 43 -14.97 3.45 -10.64
N VAL A 44 -14.95 2.48 -9.75
CA VAL A 44 -13.82 1.60 -9.47
C VAL A 44 -14.34 0.17 -9.37
N ASP A 45 -13.77 -0.77 -10.12
CA ASP A 45 -14.20 -2.18 -10.18
C ASP A 45 -15.72 -2.36 -10.39
N GLY A 46 -16.31 -1.50 -11.25
CA GLY A 46 -17.75 -1.52 -11.57
C GLY A 46 -18.66 -0.84 -10.55
N LYS A 47 -18.20 -0.58 -9.34
CA LYS A 47 -18.93 0.14 -8.27
C LYS A 47 -18.65 1.64 -8.31
N ILE A 48 -19.55 2.44 -7.78
CA ILE A 48 -19.37 3.89 -7.63
C ILE A 48 -18.41 4.15 -6.45
N LYS A 49 -17.40 5.02 -6.62
CA LYS A 49 -16.36 5.30 -5.62
C LYS A 49 -16.93 5.65 -4.25
N ILE A 50 -17.95 6.54 -4.19
CA ILE A 50 -18.56 6.91 -2.92
C ILE A 50 -19.23 5.73 -2.21
N GLN A 51 -19.80 4.78 -2.95
CA GLN A 51 -20.38 3.58 -2.35
C GLN A 51 -19.30 2.72 -1.71
N VAL A 52 -18.18 2.51 -2.43
CA VAL A 52 -17.02 1.78 -1.90
C VAL A 52 -16.46 2.47 -0.66
N ALA A 53 -16.29 3.79 -0.69
CA ALA A 53 -15.80 4.54 0.46
C ALA A 53 -16.73 4.41 1.69
N LYS A 54 -18.05 4.44 1.49
CA LYS A 54 -19.04 4.22 2.56
C LYS A 54 -18.98 2.80 3.13
N GLU A 55 -18.90 1.78 2.28
CA GLU A 55 -18.76 0.37 2.69
C GLU A 55 -17.51 0.19 3.56
N VAL A 56 -16.35 0.71 3.11
CA VAL A 56 -15.08 0.64 3.83
C VAL A 56 -15.14 1.39 5.15
N MET A 57 -15.64 2.64 5.15
CA MET A 57 -15.79 3.42 6.39
C MET A 57 -16.73 2.75 7.38
N THR A 58 -17.83 2.14 6.91
CA THR A 58 -18.76 1.39 7.77
C THR A 58 -18.05 0.22 8.47
N THR A 59 -17.27 -0.56 7.73
CA THR A 59 -16.48 -1.66 8.29
C THR A 59 -15.48 -1.15 9.32
N LEU A 60 -14.71 -0.12 8.97
CA LEU A 60 -13.69 0.49 9.82
C LEU A 60 -14.26 0.99 11.15
N LEU A 61 -15.40 1.70 11.11
CA LEU A 61 -16.02 2.23 12.32
C LEU A 61 -16.58 1.12 13.23
N LYS A 62 -17.15 0.06 12.66
CA LYS A 62 -17.60 -1.11 13.42
C LYS A 62 -16.46 -1.78 14.19
N GLU A 63 -15.30 -1.87 13.55
CA GLU A 63 -14.10 -2.51 14.09
C GLU A 63 -13.24 -1.58 14.97
N THR A 64 -13.53 -0.29 15.04
CA THR A 64 -12.80 0.65 15.90
C THR A 64 -13.02 0.30 17.37
N PRO A 65 -11.94 0.08 18.16
CA PRO A 65 -12.07 -0.26 19.59
C PRO A 65 -12.68 0.88 20.40
N GLU A 66 -13.24 0.53 21.55
CA GLU A 66 -13.70 1.53 22.54
C GLU A 66 -12.52 2.34 23.10
N GLY A 67 -12.81 3.57 23.50
CA GLY A 67 -11.85 4.49 24.14
C GLY A 67 -10.91 5.18 23.14
N ILE A 68 -11.23 5.16 21.84
CA ILE A 68 -10.66 6.04 20.82
C ILE A 68 -11.70 7.10 20.50
N ASP A 69 -11.34 8.37 20.62
CA ASP A 69 -12.19 9.46 20.19
C ASP A 69 -12.13 9.58 18.66
N CYS A 70 -13.26 9.88 18.03
CA CYS A 70 -13.38 9.96 16.59
C CYS A 70 -14.08 11.25 16.18
N GLY A 71 -13.61 11.88 15.11
CA GLY A 71 -14.29 12.97 14.42
C GLY A 71 -14.36 12.69 12.93
N ILE A 72 -15.45 13.09 12.24
CA ILE A 72 -15.61 12.92 10.81
C ILE A 72 -16.07 14.22 10.16
N MET A 73 -15.30 14.67 9.18
CA MET A 73 -15.58 15.83 8.35
C MET A 73 -15.75 15.37 6.90
N VAL A 74 -16.65 16.02 6.18
CA VAL A 74 -16.89 15.75 4.75
C VAL A 74 -16.89 17.08 3.99
N TYR A 75 -16.31 17.10 2.80
CA TYR A 75 -16.40 18.27 1.93
C TYR A 75 -17.08 17.93 0.60
N GLY A 76 -17.64 18.95 -0.07
CA GLY A 76 -18.19 18.85 -1.42
C GLY A 76 -19.44 17.99 -1.57
N HIS A 77 -20.23 17.77 -0.51
CA HIS A 77 -21.37 16.86 -0.56
C HIS A 77 -22.75 17.55 -0.50
N ARG A 78 -22.82 18.86 -0.24
CA ARG A 78 -24.08 19.60 -0.14
C ARG A 78 -24.34 20.56 -1.28
N LYS A 79 -23.32 21.34 -1.70
CA LYS A 79 -23.46 22.44 -2.66
C LYS A 79 -22.55 22.31 -3.87
N LYS A 80 -23.11 22.41 -5.07
CA LYS A 80 -22.33 22.41 -6.32
C LYS A 80 -21.53 23.71 -6.44
N GLY A 81 -20.22 23.61 -6.72
CA GLY A 81 -19.36 24.76 -7.01
C GLY A 81 -18.88 25.57 -5.81
N ASP A 82 -19.31 25.27 -4.59
CA ASP A 82 -18.98 26.00 -3.37
C ASP A 82 -17.70 25.41 -2.71
N CYS A 83 -16.66 26.24 -2.58
CA CYS A 83 -15.42 25.91 -1.89
C CYS A 83 -15.52 25.99 -0.35
N ALA A 84 -16.62 26.52 0.18
CA ALA A 84 -16.90 26.53 1.61
C ALA A 84 -17.78 25.35 2.05
N ASP A 85 -18.10 24.43 1.13
CA ASP A 85 -18.91 23.24 1.45
C ASP A 85 -18.09 22.19 2.22
N ILE A 86 -17.89 22.47 3.51
CA ILE A 86 -17.18 21.61 4.47
C ILE A 86 -18.09 21.44 5.68
N GLU A 87 -18.30 20.22 6.14
CA GLU A 87 -19.18 19.92 7.27
C GLU A 87 -18.56 18.88 8.20
N MET A 88 -18.60 19.15 9.50
CA MET A 88 -18.32 18.14 10.51
C MET A 88 -19.59 17.32 10.76
N ILE A 89 -19.67 16.13 10.18
CA ILE A 89 -20.84 15.26 10.34
C ILE A 89 -20.81 14.46 11.65
N VAL A 90 -19.62 14.17 12.19
CA VAL A 90 -19.44 13.55 13.51
C VAL A 90 -18.50 14.44 14.33
N PRO A 91 -18.97 15.09 15.41
CA PRO A 91 -18.10 15.87 16.29
C PRO A 91 -17.08 14.98 17.00
N ILE A 92 -15.94 15.57 17.38
CA ILE A 92 -14.89 14.84 18.12
C ILE A 92 -15.44 14.37 19.48
N GLY A 93 -15.22 13.11 19.77
CA GLY A 93 -15.61 12.48 21.03
C GLY A 93 -15.72 10.95 20.91
N PRO A 94 -16.25 10.29 21.94
CA PRO A 94 -16.48 8.85 21.93
C PRO A 94 -17.35 8.43 20.73
N LEU A 95 -16.86 7.46 19.96
CA LEU A 95 -17.50 7.03 18.71
C LEU A 95 -18.87 6.39 18.97
N GLN A 96 -19.94 7.03 18.48
CA GLN A 96 -21.28 6.46 18.38
C GLN A 96 -21.42 5.77 17.01
N LYS A 97 -21.08 4.47 16.95
CA LYS A 97 -20.87 3.73 15.69
C LYS A 97 -22.08 3.80 14.75
N GLU A 98 -23.26 3.46 15.20
CA GLU A 98 -24.49 3.41 14.42
C GLU A 98 -24.87 4.80 13.88
N ALA A 99 -24.82 5.83 14.73
CA ALA A 99 -25.12 7.20 14.33
C ALA A 99 -24.09 7.76 13.33
N ALA A 100 -22.81 7.42 13.48
CA ALA A 100 -21.77 7.82 12.55
C ALA A 100 -21.95 7.14 11.18
N ILE A 101 -22.27 5.85 11.16
CA ILE A 101 -22.54 5.07 9.94
C ILE A 101 -23.77 5.63 9.21
N GLU A 102 -24.84 5.95 9.92
CA GLU A 102 -26.02 6.56 9.31
C GLU A 102 -25.69 7.88 8.61
N LYS A 103 -24.91 8.75 9.24
CA LYS A 103 -24.48 10.04 8.67
C LYS A 103 -23.58 9.84 7.44
N ILE A 104 -22.65 8.90 7.46
CA ILE A 104 -21.81 8.55 6.30
C ILE A 104 -22.68 8.07 5.13
N ASN A 105 -23.69 7.23 5.39
CA ASN A 105 -24.57 6.72 4.34
C ASN A 105 -25.41 7.80 3.65
N ARG A 106 -25.62 8.96 4.29
CA ARG A 106 -26.34 10.11 3.70
C ARG A 106 -25.46 10.99 2.79
N ILE A 107 -24.13 10.79 2.75
CA ILE A 107 -23.24 11.59 1.89
C ILE A 107 -23.62 11.37 0.41
N SER A 108 -23.75 12.46 -0.34
CA SER A 108 -24.03 12.44 -1.78
C SER A 108 -23.09 13.41 -2.50
N PRO A 109 -22.18 12.94 -3.36
CA PRO A 109 -21.21 13.80 -4.01
C PRO A 109 -21.85 14.89 -4.88
N LYS A 110 -21.36 16.14 -4.77
CA LYS A 110 -21.91 17.27 -5.54
C LYS A 110 -20.92 18.33 -5.97
N GLY A 111 -19.97 18.67 -5.10
CA GLY A 111 -19.26 19.94 -5.14
C GLY A 111 -17.81 19.89 -5.56
N LYS A 112 -17.08 20.89 -5.08
CA LYS A 112 -15.64 21.11 -5.24
C LYS A 112 -14.84 20.27 -4.25
N THR A 113 -13.50 20.33 -4.40
CA THR A 113 -12.54 19.60 -3.58
C THR A 113 -11.68 20.59 -2.77
N PRO A 114 -12.20 21.20 -1.68
CA PRO A 114 -11.49 22.20 -0.86
C PRO A 114 -10.57 21.52 0.18
N ILE A 115 -9.55 20.79 -0.26
CA ILE A 115 -8.63 20.04 0.61
C ILE A 115 -7.95 20.98 1.62
N SER A 116 -7.38 22.09 1.14
CA SER A 116 -6.64 23.05 1.96
C SER A 116 -7.48 23.62 3.10
N ALA A 117 -8.73 24.01 2.80
CA ALA A 117 -9.64 24.54 3.81
C ALA A 117 -10.09 23.46 4.80
N SER A 118 -10.36 22.25 4.31
CA SER A 118 -10.74 21.11 5.15
C SER A 118 -9.63 20.71 6.12
N ILE A 119 -8.37 20.69 5.64
CA ILE A 119 -7.20 20.41 6.48
C ILE A 119 -7.05 21.49 7.56
N SER A 120 -7.11 22.77 7.20
CA SER A 120 -7.02 23.87 8.17
C SER A 120 -8.10 23.75 9.26
N MET A 121 -9.35 23.51 8.85
CA MET A 121 -10.46 23.34 9.78
C MET A 121 -10.28 22.09 10.68
N ALA A 122 -9.81 20.97 10.13
CA ALA A 122 -9.56 19.74 10.89
C ALA A 122 -8.46 19.96 11.94
N VAL A 123 -7.33 20.60 11.55
CA VAL A 123 -6.24 20.92 12.48
C VAL A 123 -6.71 21.86 13.59
N ASP A 124 -7.52 22.88 13.28
CA ASP A 124 -8.10 23.75 14.30
C ASP A 124 -9.03 23.00 15.27
N LYS A 125 -9.73 21.97 14.80
CA LYS A 125 -10.62 21.15 15.65
C LYS A 125 -9.86 20.19 16.56
N VAL A 126 -8.72 19.64 16.10
CA VAL A 126 -7.89 18.75 16.92
C VAL A 126 -6.89 19.52 17.79
N LYS A 127 -6.76 20.84 17.61
CA LYS A 127 -5.93 21.72 18.41
C LYS A 127 -6.44 21.75 19.85
N GLY A 128 -5.57 21.42 20.78
CA GLY A 128 -5.93 21.35 22.22
C GLY A 128 -6.17 19.93 22.73
N HIS A 129 -6.16 18.91 21.87
CA HIS A 129 -5.98 17.54 22.32
C HIS A 129 -4.53 17.34 22.76
N GLU A 130 -4.31 16.91 23.98
CA GLU A 130 -2.98 16.73 24.57
C GLU A 130 -2.20 15.60 23.88
N ALA A 131 -2.90 14.53 23.50
CA ALA A 131 -2.32 13.44 22.70
C ALA A 131 -2.16 13.82 21.22
N ALA A 132 -1.17 13.24 20.55
CA ALA A 132 -0.96 13.41 19.11
C ALA A 132 -2.19 12.94 18.32
N SER A 133 -2.90 13.87 17.68
CA SER A 133 -4.09 13.56 16.87
C SER A 133 -3.70 12.98 15.53
N THR A 134 -4.34 11.90 15.11
CA THR A 134 -4.18 11.32 13.77
C THR A 134 -5.30 11.82 12.85
N ILE A 135 -4.93 12.56 11.80
CA ILE A 135 -5.86 13.02 10.75
C ILE A 135 -5.70 12.13 9.53
N VAL A 136 -6.81 11.67 8.97
CA VAL A 136 -6.84 10.79 7.79
C VAL A 136 -7.66 11.46 6.71
N LEU A 137 -7.01 11.86 5.62
CA LEU A 137 -7.67 12.39 4.42
C LEU A 137 -7.90 11.28 3.42
N VAL A 138 -9.15 11.06 3.01
CA VAL A 138 -9.52 10.15 1.91
C VAL A 138 -10.03 10.99 0.75
N SER A 139 -9.32 10.97 -0.39
CA SER A 139 -9.69 11.76 -1.58
C SER A 139 -9.39 11.02 -2.87
N ASP A 140 -10.20 11.30 -3.92
CA ASP A 140 -10.01 10.77 -5.28
C ASP A 140 -9.53 11.82 -6.29
N GLY A 141 -9.20 13.03 -5.83
CA GLY A 141 -8.87 14.15 -6.69
C GLY A 141 -7.83 15.13 -6.13
N ILE A 142 -7.65 16.22 -6.85
CA ILE A 142 -6.78 17.35 -6.50
C ILE A 142 -7.59 18.49 -5.87
N GLU A 143 -6.90 19.38 -5.17
CA GLU A 143 -7.44 20.68 -4.74
C GLU A 143 -8.05 21.46 -5.92
N THR A 144 -9.29 21.90 -5.79
CA THR A 144 -9.99 22.65 -6.86
C THR A 144 -10.42 24.07 -6.44
N CYS A 145 -9.98 24.54 -5.28
CA CYS A 145 -10.32 25.84 -4.70
C CYS A 145 -9.14 26.82 -4.63
N GLY A 146 -8.09 26.57 -5.42
CA GLY A 146 -7.04 27.54 -5.72
C GLY A 146 -5.96 27.73 -4.64
N LYS A 147 -5.86 26.83 -3.64
CA LYS A 147 -4.80 26.85 -2.64
C LYS A 147 -3.87 25.64 -2.82
N ASP A 148 -2.63 25.76 -2.35
CA ASP A 148 -1.70 24.63 -2.27
C ASP A 148 -1.85 23.93 -0.91
N PRO A 149 -2.46 22.75 -0.87
CA PRO A 149 -2.69 22.04 0.40
C PRO A 149 -1.39 21.54 1.05
N CYS A 150 -0.33 21.26 0.28
CA CYS A 150 0.97 20.89 0.81
C CYS A 150 1.61 22.05 1.59
N ALA A 151 1.61 23.25 1.01
CA ALA A 151 2.10 24.45 1.69
C ALA A 151 1.28 24.78 2.95
N VAL A 152 -0.05 24.55 2.92
CA VAL A 152 -0.91 24.73 4.09
C VAL A 152 -0.51 23.79 5.22
N VAL A 153 -0.29 22.50 4.95
CA VAL A 153 0.12 21.52 5.98
C VAL A 153 1.48 21.87 6.57
N LYS A 154 2.47 22.24 5.74
CA LYS A 154 3.80 22.69 6.22
C LYS A 154 3.65 23.83 7.22
N LYS A 155 2.90 24.87 6.87
CA LYS A 155 2.65 26.03 7.75
C LYS A 155 1.95 25.64 9.06
N LEU A 156 1.00 24.70 9.02
CA LEU A 156 0.31 24.22 10.21
C LEU A 156 1.25 23.41 11.13
N LYS A 157 2.14 22.63 10.58
CA LYS A 157 3.19 21.93 11.36
C LYS A 157 4.17 22.91 12.01
N GLU A 158 4.60 23.93 11.27
CA GLU A 158 5.47 25.00 11.78
C GLU A 158 4.82 25.79 12.92
N SER A 159 3.49 25.86 12.98
CA SER A 159 2.74 26.50 14.09
C SER A 159 2.75 25.70 15.40
N GLY A 160 3.39 24.52 15.44
CA GLY A 160 3.57 23.71 16.64
C GLY A 160 2.37 22.84 17.02
N VAL A 161 1.35 22.72 16.17
CA VAL A 161 0.20 21.83 16.45
C VAL A 161 0.63 20.37 16.32
N ASN A 162 0.36 19.57 17.34
CA ASN A 162 0.73 18.16 17.39
C ASN A 162 -0.31 17.29 16.67
N PHE A 163 -0.06 16.97 15.39
CA PHE A 163 -0.88 16.05 14.61
C PHE A 163 -0.03 15.24 13.64
N ILE A 164 -0.53 14.09 13.23
CA ILE A 164 0.00 13.29 12.12
C ILE A 164 -1.08 13.22 11.06
N MET A 165 -0.72 13.43 9.79
CA MET A 165 -1.68 13.39 8.68
C MET A 165 -1.34 12.27 7.70
N HIS A 166 -2.19 11.24 7.69
CA HIS A 166 -2.17 10.21 6.65
C HIS A 166 -3.10 10.59 5.52
N VAL A 167 -2.75 10.20 4.30
CA VAL A 167 -3.57 10.49 3.12
C VAL A 167 -3.80 9.22 2.31
N VAL A 168 -5.05 8.94 2.02
CA VAL A 168 -5.46 7.81 1.17
C VAL A 168 -5.99 8.35 -0.15
N GLY A 169 -5.22 8.15 -1.22
CA GLY A 169 -5.62 8.47 -2.59
C GLY A 169 -6.43 7.33 -3.19
N PHE A 170 -7.74 7.54 -3.39
CA PHE A 170 -8.64 6.49 -3.86
C PHE A 170 -8.86 6.56 -5.37
N ASN A 171 -8.20 5.68 -6.13
CA ASN A 171 -8.23 5.62 -7.59
C ASN A 171 -7.93 6.99 -8.23
N VAL A 172 -6.82 7.61 -7.82
CA VAL A 172 -6.37 8.93 -8.25
C VAL A 172 -5.47 8.86 -9.49
N LYS A 173 -5.44 9.96 -10.26
CA LYS A 173 -4.48 10.15 -11.35
C LYS A 173 -3.10 10.56 -10.81
N ALA A 174 -2.06 10.44 -11.64
CA ALA A 174 -0.67 10.70 -11.25
C ALA A 174 -0.43 12.09 -10.63
N ASP A 175 -1.05 13.15 -11.16
CA ASP A 175 -0.87 14.51 -10.64
C ASP A 175 -1.55 14.69 -9.28
N ALA A 176 -2.74 14.10 -9.08
CA ALA A 176 -3.39 14.07 -7.79
C ALA A 176 -2.58 13.25 -6.76
N ALA A 177 -2.01 12.12 -7.17
CA ALA A 177 -1.15 11.30 -6.33
C ALA A 177 0.05 12.07 -5.79
N LYS A 178 0.71 12.90 -6.63
CA LYS A 178 1.84 13.75 -6.21
C LYS A 178 1.42 14.78 -5.16
N GLN A 179 0.30 15.46 -5.38
CA GLN A 179 -0.21 16.46 -4.44
C GLN A 179 -0.59 15.81 -3.10
N LEU A 180 -1.31 14.68 -3.15
CA LEU A 180 -1.74 13.95 -1.96
C LEU A 180 -0.55 13.35 -1.17
N ALA A 181 0.48 12.85 -1.87
CA ALA A 181 1.71 12.38 -1.24
C ALA A 181 2.46 13.50 -0.51
N CYS A 182 2.55 14.70 -1.13
CA CYS A 182 3.16 15.86 -0.50
C CYS A 182 2.42 16.30 0.79
N ILE A 183 1.08 16.21 0.81
CA ILE A 183 0.26 16.51 2.01
C ILE A 183 0.62 15.54 3.14
N ALA A 184 0.70 14.24 2.85
CA ALA A 184 1.04 13.22 3.84
C ALA A 184 2.45 13.42 4.41
N GLU A 185 3.43 13.63 3.53
CA GLU A 185 4.83 13.92 3.90
C GLU A 185 4.94 15.16 4.77
N ALA A 186 4.33 16.27 4.36
CA ALA A 186 4.31 17.51 5.12
C ALA A 186 3.64 17.35 6.49
N GLY A 187 2.65 16.45 6.60
CA GLY A 187 1.93 16.12 7.83
C GLY A 187 2.62 15.11 8.74
N GLY A 188 3.78 14.56 8.31
CA GLY A 188 4.52 13.52 9.05
C GLY A 188 3.83 12.16 9.06
N GLY A 189 2.93 11.90 8.10
CA GLY A 189 2.22 10.64 7.92
C GLY A 189 2.59 9.92 6.63
N ASN A 190 1.77 8.92 6.26
CA ASN A 190 1.98 8.09 5.08
C ASN A 190 0.93 8.40 4.00
N TYR A 191 1.34 8.32 2.74
CA TYR A 191 0.45 8.31 1.60
C TYR A 191 0.17 6.87 1.14
N PHE A 192 -1.10 6.53 1.00
CA PHE A 192 -1.58 5.24 0.51
C PHE A 192 -2.28 5.42 -0.84
N SER A 193 -1.77 4.77 -1.87
CA SER A 193 -2.43 4.73 -3.18
C SER A 193 -3.30 3.49 -3.26
N THR A 194 -4.61 3.66 -3.37
CA THR A 194 -5.57 2.56 -3.37
C THR A 194 -6.38 2.55 -4.66
N THR A 195 -6.59 1.38 -5.24
CA THR A 195 -7.22 1.23 -6.56
C THR A 195 -8.54 0.46 -6.52
N ASN A 196 -8.87 -0.15 -5.38
CA ASN A 196 -10.08 -0.95 -5.17
C ASN A 196 -10.53 -0.90 -3.71
N ALA A 197 -11.63 -1.55 -3.37
CA ALA A 197 -12.20 -1.60 -2.02
C ALA A 197 -11.28 -2.28 -1.00
N ALA A 198 -10.62 -3.37 -1.39
CA ALA A 198 -9.73 -4.13 -0.50
C ALA A 198 -8.49 -3.31 -0.13
N ASP A 199 -7.84 -2.66 -1.12
CA ASP A 199 -6.70 -1.76 -0.87
C ASP A 199 -7.10 -0.60 0.05
N LEU A 200 -8.30 -0.01 -0.17
CA LEU A 200 -8.80 1.08 0.65
C LEU A 200 -9.01 0.63 2.11
N LEU A 201 -9.63 -0.53 2.31
CA LEU A 201 -9.84 -1.09 3.65
C LEU A 201 -8.51 -1.42 4.34
N ALA A 202 -7.57 -2.03 3.62
CA ALA A 202 -6.24 -2.35 4.16
C ALA A 202 -5.47 -1.09 4.61
N ALA A 203 -5.45 -0.03 3.79
CA ALA A 203 -4.83 1.24 4.15
C ALA A 203 -5.45 1.87 5.40
N MET A 204 -6.79 1.87 5.48
CA MET A 204 -7.52 2.43 6.62
C MET A 204 -7.31 1.61 7.90
N ASN A 205 -7.26 0.28 7.81
CA ASN A 205 -6.95 -0.59 8.95
C ASN A 205 -5.53 -0.38 9.44
N GLN A 206 -4.55 -0.29 8.55
CA GLN A 206 -3.16 0.00 8.93
C GLN A 206 -3.03 1.32 9.70
N ILE A 207 -3.75 2.36 9.30
CA ILE A 207 -3.78 3.64 10.03
C ILE A 207 -4.45 3.45 11.40
N LYS A 208 -5.61 2.79 11.47
CA LYS A 208 -6.33 2.50 12.71
C LYS A 208 -5.44 1.75 13.71
N GLU A 209 -4.79 0.68 13.26
CA GLU A 209 -3.89 -0.13 14.07
C GLU A 209 -2.74 0.69 14.64
N SER A 210 -2.13 1.57 13.84
CA SER A 210 -1.05 2.45 14.32
C SER A 210 -1.48 3.39 15.45
N VAL A 211 -2.76 3.76 15.52
CA VAL A 211 -3.32 4.59 16.60
C VAL A 211 -3.65 3.72 17.83
N VAL A 212 -4.20 2.52 17.60
CA VAL A 212 -4.50 1.56 18.69
C VAL A 212 -3.22 1.12 19.39
N GLU A 213 -2.16 0.84 18.63
CA GLU A 213 -0.85 0.48 19.20
C GLU A 213 -0.25 1.61 20.02
N LYS A 214 -0.35 2.87 19.56
CA LYS A 214 0.09 4.03 20.36
C LYS A 214 -0.63 4.10 21.70
N LYS A 215 -1.92 3.78 21.76
CA LYS A 215 -2.68 3.73 23.01
C LYS A 215 -2.17 2.64 23.97
N LYS A 216 -1.66 1.50 23.45
CA LYS A 216 -1.08 0.43 24.27
C LYS A 216 0.31 0.79 24.80
N ILE A 217 1.02 1.70 24.13
CA ILE A 217 2.42 2.08 24.41
C ILE A 217 2.52 3.34 25.29
N GLU A 218 1.44 4.13 25.45
CA GLU A 218 1.45 5.24 26.41
C GLU A 218 1.66 4.67 27.82
N PRO A 219 2.79 5.01 28.49
CA PRO A 219 3.02 4.54 29.84
C PRO A 219 1.88 5.03 30.75
N PRO A 220 1.47 4.26 31.75
CA PRO A 220 0.55 4.76 32.77
C PRO A 220 1.11 6.08 33.29
N ALA A 221 0.25 7.08 33.40
CA ALA A 221 0.60 8.43 33.87
C ALA A 221 1.61 8.36 35.01
N PRO A 222 2.67 9.20 35.02
CA PRO A 222 3.72 9.11 36.02
C PRO A 222 3.06 9.08 37.41
N THR A 223 3.35 8.01 38.12
CA THR A 223 2.94 7.88 39.53
C THR A 223 3.43 9.15 40.22
N PRO A 224 2.56 9.91 40.90
CA PRO A 224 2.96 11.15 41.52
C PRO A 224 4.16 10.87 42.41
N GLU A 225 5.22 11.66 42.22
CA GLU A 225 6.41 11.60 43.07
C GLU A 225 5.96 11.60 44.53
N PRO A 226 6.45 10.67 45.35
CA PRO A 226 6.09 10.64 46.76
C PRO A 226 6.47 11.98 47.37
N LYS A 227 5.49 12.76 47.82
CA LYS A 227 5.71 13.98 48.59
C LYS A 227 6.67 13.64 49.73
N VAL A 228 7.84 14.23 49.70
CA VAL A 228 8.80 14.15 50.78
C VAL A 228 8.10 14.71 52.03
N ILE A 229 7.61 13.83 52.89
CA ILE A 229 7.25 14.19 54.25
C ILE A 229 8.53 14.37 55.01
N THR A 230 8.92 15.63 55.20
CA THR A 230 10.02 16.01 56.11
C THR A 230 9.59 15.73 57.54
N GLN A 231 9.64 14.46 57.94
CA GLN A 231 9.74 14.14 59.35
C GLN A 231 11.22 14.23 59.73
N LYS A 232 11.56 15.16 60.65
CA LYS A 232 12.84 15.16 61.35
C LYS A 232 12.95 13.84 62.10
N VAL A 233 13.57 12.82 61.45
CA VAL A 233 14.01 11.59 62.11
C VAL A 233 15.53 11.68 62.27
N SER A 234 15.91 11.60 63.51
CA SER A 234 17.26 11.45 64.01
C SER A 234 18.08 10.43 63.23
N LYS A 235 19.33 10.80 62.91
CA LYS A 235 20.35 10.06 62.20
C LYS A 235 20.47 8.57 62.61
N LYS A 236 19.97 7.67 61.76
CA LYS A 236 20.57 6.37 61.45
C LYS A 236 20.30 6.10 59.99
N THR A 237 21.25 6.43 59.12
CA THR A 237 21.16 6.18 57.67
C THR A 237 21.41 4.68 57.46
N THR A 238 20.33 3.90 57.32
CA THR A 238 20.39 2.55 56.78
C THR A 238 20.27 2.67 55.28
N SER A 239 21.36 2.67 54.53
CA SER A 239 21.32 2.60 53.07
C SER A 239 20.83 1.22 52.64
N ILE A 240 19.57 1.12 52.17
CA ILE A 240 19.05 -0.08 51.53
C ILE A 240 19.58 -0.07 50.10
N ARG A 241 20.58 -0.90 49.79
CA ARG A 241 21.01 -1.17 48.41
C ARG A 241 20.05 -2.17 47.78
N ILE A 242 19.10 -1.68 46.98
CA ILE A 242 18.33 -2.53 46.09
C ILE A 242 19.28 -2.91 44.94
N LYS A 243 19.60 -4.21 44.83
CA LYS A 243 20.31 -4.75 43.66
C LYS A 243 19.32 -4.84 42.50
N ALA A 244 19.13 -3.79 41.74
CA ALA A 244 18.48 -3.87 40.46
C ALA A 244 19.34 -4.72 39.51
N LYS A 245 18.71 -5.60 38.72
CA LYS A 245 19.38 -6.21 37.57
C LYS A 245 19.70 -5.07 36.61
N GLY A 246 20.97 -4.69 36.49
CA GLY A 246 21.41 -3.62 35.57
C GLY A 246 21.18 -4.03 34.10
N PRO A 247 21.10 -3.09 33.17
CA PRO A 247 20.97 -3.41 31.75
C PRO A 247 22.19 -4.19 31.25
N GLY A 248 22.01 -4.98 30.20
CA GLY A 248 23.07 -5.52 29.36
C GLY A 248 23.42 -4.53 28.25
N THR A 249 24.51 -4.80 27.55
CA THR A 249 24.91 -4.03 26.36
C THR A 249 24.68 -4.87 25.12
N LEU A 250 23.87 -4.39 24.17
CA LEU A 250 23.73 -4.98 22.85
C LEU A 250 24.71 -4.28 21.89
N LYS A 251 25.53 -5.05 21.20
CA LYS A 251 26.49 -4.58 20.22
C LYS A 251 26.25 -5.27 18.89
N LEU A 252 25.89 -4.50 17.85
CA LEU A 252 25.70 -5.01 16.50
C LEU A 252 27.02 -4.93 15.72
N LYS A 253 27.48 -6.06 15.20
CA LYS A 253 28.58 -6.17 14.25
C LYS A 253 28.00 -6.45 12.85
N TYR A 254 28.53 -5.79 11.83
CA TYR A 254 28.03 -5.88 10.47
C TYR A 254 29.15 -5.69 9.45
N ASP A 255 28.93 -6.23 8.25
CA ASP A 255 29.85 -6.09 7.14
C ASP A 255 29.68 -4.76 6.42
N SER A 256 30.72 -4.35 5.67
CA SER A 256 30.78 -3.05 4.97
C SER A 256 29.70 -2.83 3.90
N TRP A 257 29.05 -3.90 3.42
CA TRP A 257 27.95 -3.80 2.45
C TRP A 257 26.64 -3.31 3.10
N LEU A 258 26.48 -3.49 4.41
CA LEU A 258 25.27 -3.10 5.12
C LEU A 258 25.32 -1.61 5.46
N LYS A 259 24.35 -0.87 4.97
CA LYS A 259 24.16 0.54 5.34
C LYS A 259 23.48 0.65 6.71
N PRO A 260 23.76 1.70 7.50
CA PRO A 260 23.03 1.95 8.74
C PRO A 260 21.52 1.96 8.50
N PRO A 261 20.73 1.36 9.40
CA PRO A 261 19.28 1.32 9.26
C PRO A 261 18.66 2.68 9.57
N ARG A 262 17.47 2.92 9.09
CA ARG A 262 16.63 3.97 9.63
C ARG A 262 16.36 3.74 11.11
N TYR A 263 16.05 2.50 11.46
CA TYR A 263 15.95 2.00 12.82
C TYR A 263 15.97 0.47 12.85
N TYR A 264 16.24 -0.06 14.03
CA TYR A 264 15.89 -1.43 14.37
C TYR A 264 15.15 -1.46 15.70
N LYS A 265 14.32 -2.48 15.88
CA LYS A 265 13.53 -2.73 17.07
C LYS A 265 13.97 -4.02 17.72
N LEU A 266 13.82 -4.09 19.02
CA LEU A 266 13.83 -5.34 19.77
C LEU A 266 12.40 -5.64 20.15
N ILE A 267 11.88 -6.77 19.67
CA ILE A 267 10.56 -7.26 20.02
C ILE A 267 10.68 -8.48 20.91
N ASP A 268 9.73 -8.66 21.79
CA ASP A 268 9.56 -9.86 22.58
C ASP A 268 9.13 -11.00 21.65
N PRO A 269 9.87 -12.13 21.59
CA PRO A 269 9.59 -13.19 20.62
C PRO A 269 8.28 -13.95 20.89
N GLU A 270 7.76 -13.92 22.13
CA GLU A 270 6.51 -14.61 22.48
C GLU A 270 5.27 -13.74 22.25
N THR A 271 5.37 -12.44 22.58
CA THR A 271 4.23 -11.53 22.55
C THR A 271 4.20 -10.64 21.32
N GLY A 272 5.32 -10.50 20.59
CA GLY A 272 5.48 -9.55 19.48
C GLY A 272 5.57 -8.08 19.92
N GLU A 273 5.61 -7.81 21.25
CA GLU A 273 5.63 -6.45 21.77
C GLU A 273 7.00 -5.78 21.54
N GLU A 274 6.99 -4.53 21.06
CA GLU A 274 8.21 -3.72 20.93
C GLU A 274 8.73 -3.34 22.31
N LYS A 275 9.92 -3.81 22.67
CA LYS A 275 10.58 -3.50 23.95
C LYS A 275 11.57 -2.34 23.84
N ALA A 276 12.18 -2.13 22.67
CA ALA A 276 13.11 -1.03 22.43
C ALA A 276 13.22 -0.72 20.94
N ARG A 277 13.58 0.52 20.62
CA ARG A 277 13.85 1.00 19.24
C ARG A 277 15.09 1.87 19.22
N PHE A 278 15.96 1.66 18.24
CA PHE A 278 17.22 2.37 18.10
C PHE A 278 17.41 2.88 16.67
N GLN A 279 18.04 4.06 16.56
CA GLN A 279 18.51 4.64 15.31
C GLN A 279 20.03 4.59 15.30
N GLY A 280 20.63 3.91 14.33
CA GLY A 280 22.07 3.74 14.26
C GLY A 280 22.58 2.47 14.94
N LEU A 281 23.88 2.18 14.80
CA LEU A 281 24.51 0.90 15.07
C LEU A 281 25.48 0.94 16.27
N GLY A 282 25.42 1.95 17.11
CA GLY A 282 26.22 2.05 18.33
C GLY A 282 25.81 1.04 19.40
N ASP A 283 26.66 0.85 20.42
CA ASP A 283 26.36 0.01 21.57
C ASP A 283 25.12 0.54 22.31
N GLN A 284 24.15 -0.34 22.60
CA GLN A 284 22.88 0.03 23.21
C GLN A 284 22.71 -0.65 24.58
N LEU A 285 22.20 0.11 25.56
CA LEU A 285 21.82 -0.44 26.86
C LEU A 285 20.39 -1.00 26.75
N VAL A 286 20.24 -2.31 27.02
CA VAL A 286 18.99 -3.04 26.85
C VAL A 286 18.66 -3.80 28.15
N PRO A 287 17.41 -3.81 28.61
CA PRO A 287 17.02 -4.67 29.72
C PRO A 287 17.38 -6.13 29.45
N PRO A 288 17.71 -6.93 30.49
CA PRO A 288 17.93 -8.36 30.32
C PRO A 288 16.65 -9.06 29.84
N GLY A 289 16.77 -9.91 28.83
CA GLY A 289 15.61 -10.62 28.24
C GLY A 289 15.96 -11.29 26.92
N GLU A 290 14.97 -11.93 26.33
CA GLU A 290 15.05 -12.50 25.00
C GLU A 290 14.36 -11.57 24.01
N TYR A 291 14.98 -11.39 22.84
CA TYR A 291 14.52 -10.44 21.84
C TYR A 291 14.68 -10.99 20.44
N GLN A 292 13.78 -10.57 19.55
CA GLN A 292 13.94 -10.72 18.12
C GLN A 292 14.19 -9.35 17.50
N ILE A 293 15.13 -9.26 16.57
CA ILE A 293 15.47 -7.99 15.90
C ILE A 293 14.55 -7.81 14.69
N VAL A 294 13.88 -6.67 14.64
CA VAL A 294 13.17 -6.18 13.45
C VAL A 294 13.94 -5.02 12.87
N TRP A 295 14.34 -5.16 11.61
CA TRP A 295 15.21 -4.23 10.90
C TRP A 295 14.44 -3.44 9.85
N ARG A 296 14.72 -2.14 9.73
CA ARG A 296 14.24 -1.31 8.64
C ARG A 296 15.39 -0.50 8.04
N GLN A 297 15.70 -0.77 6.78
CA GLN A 297 16.86 -0.17 6.11
C GLN A 297 16.68 1.32 5.86
N ASP A 298 15.57 1.73 5.29
CA ASP A 298 15.32 3.13 4.95
C ASP A 298 13.85 3.53 5.11
N GLU A 299 13.58 4.84 4.98
CA GLU A 299 12.29 5.43 5.35
C GLU A 299 11.16 5.04 4.42
N HIS A 300 11.41 5.03 3.12
CA HIS A 300 10.36 4.91 2.10
C HIS A 300 10.56 3.72 1.15
N ALA A 301 11.70 3.06 1.20
CA ALA A 301 12.12 2.09 0.22
C ALA A 301 12.07 0.63 0.68
N SER A 302 11.90 0.38 1.98
CA SER A 302 11.82 -0.99 2.51
C SER A 302 10.74 -1.15 3.57
N GLY A 303 10.18 -2.36 3.68
CA GLY A 303 9.38 -2.80 4.81
C GLY A 303 10.26 -3.09 6.03
N GLU A 304 9.62 -3.45 7.14
CA GLU A 304 10.29 -4.07 8.27
C GLU A 304 10.59 -5.54 7.95
N VAL A 305 11.77 -6.00 8.34
CA VAL A 305 12.21 -7.38 8.17
C VAL A 305 12.55 -7.94 9.54
N THR A 306 11.87 -9.00 9.95
CA THR A 306 12.19 -9.72 11.17
C THR A 306 13.37 -10.65 10.89
N LEU A 307 14.48 -10.45 11.63
CA LEU A 307 15.64 -11.34 11.55
C LEU A 307 15.34 -12.59 12.38
N GLY A 308 15.56 -13.77 11.79
CA GLY A 308 15.03 -15.05 12.30
C GLY A 308 15.54 -15.52 13.67
N GLU A 309 16.61 -14.92 14.23
CA GLU A 309 17.22 -15.40 15.46
C GLU A 309 16.72 -14.63 16.69
N VAL A 310 16.45 -15.38 17.76
CA VAL A 310 16.19 -14.85 19.10
C VAL A 310 17.53 -14.63 19.80
N ILE A 311 17.75 -13.40 20.27
CA ILE A 311 18.96 -13.02 21.01
C ILE A 311 18.66 -12.94 22.50
N SER A 312 19.58 -13.42 23.34
CA SER A 312 19.50 -13.30 24.80
C SER A 312 20.44 -12.19 25.29
N VAL A 313 19.87 -11.20 25.97
CA VAL A 313 20.63 -10.12 26.60
C VAL A 313 20.70 -10.36 28.10
N GLU A 314 21.91 -10.56 28.63
CA GLU A 314 22.13 -10.79 30.05
C GLU A 314 22.49 -9.50 30.78
N SER A 315 22.09 -9.43 32.07
CA SER A 315 22.41 -8.28 32.93
C SER A 315 23.90 -8.03 33.03
N ARG A 316 24.34 -6.79 32.76
CA ARG A 316 25.73 -6.31 32.85
C ARG A 316 26.74 -7.05 31.96
N LYS A 317 26.28 -7.79 30.98
CA LYS A 317 27.10 -8.42 29.95
C LYS A 317 26.90 -7.75 28.61
N THR A 318 27.88 -7.90 27.73
CA THR A 318 27.77 -7.50 26.32
C THR A 318 27.32 -8.71 25.51
N THR A 319 26.20 -8.54 24.79
CA THR A 319 25.71 -9.49 23.77
C THR A 319 26.11 -8.93 22.42
N GLU A 320 26.98 -9.65 21.70
CA GLU A 320 27.35 -9.30 20.32
C GLU A 320 26.46 -10.06 19.35
N VAL A 321 25.85 -9.33 18.40
CA VAL A 321 25.04 -9.90 17.32
C VAL A 321 25.70 -9.54 16.00
N ILE A 322 25.90 -10.54 15.14
CA ILE A 322 26.58 -10.36 13.87
C ILE A 322 25.54 -10.37 12.76
N LEU A 323 25.39 -9.25 12.03
CA LEU A 323 24.44 -9.06 10.94
C LEU A 323 25.15 -9.28 9.60
N LYS A 324 25.11 -10.51 9.07
CA LYS A 324 25.80 -10.91 7.84
C LYS A 324 24.90 -11.53 6.80
N THR A 325 23.73 -12.07 7.21
CA THR A 325 22.81 -12.72 6.28
C THR A 325 22.07 -11.68 5.44
N GLY A 326 22.32 -11.65 4.17
CA GLY A 326 21.71 -10.67 3.27
C GLY A 326 21.46 -11.21 1.88
N ILE A 327 20.74 -10.41 1.09
CA ILE A 327 20.47 -10.64 -0.33
C ILE A 327 20.88 -9.43 -1.15
N ARG A 328 21.50 -9.66 -2.30
CA ARG A 328 21.81 -8.64 -3.30
C ARG A 328 21.29 -9.06 -4.66
N PRO A 329 20.32 -8.34 -5.25
CA PRO A 329 19.94 -8.58 -6.64
C PRO A 329 21.04 -8.11 -7.58
N VAL A 330 21.50 -9.01 -8.43
CA VAL A 330 22.46 -8.75 -9.51
C VAL A 330 21.68 -8.62 -10.80
N THR A 331 21.66 -7.44 -11.38
CA THR A 331 20.83 -7.11 -12.55
C THR A 331 21.66 -6.64 -13.73
N PRO A 332 21.30 -7.02 -14.98
CA PRO A 332 21.83 -6.38 -16.17
C PRO A 332 21.45 -4.89 -16.26
N GLU A 333 22.18 -4.10 -17.04
CA GLU A 333 21.98 -2.65 -17.20
C GLU A 333 20.58 -2.26 -17.71
N TRP A 334 19.91 -3.13 -18.49
CA TRP A 334 18.56 -2.86 -18.99
C TRP A 334 17.47 -2.97 -17.91
N VAL A 335 17.74 -3.65 -16.79
CA VAL A 335 16.80 -3.77 -15.67
C VAL A 335 16.74 -2.44 -14.91
N LYS A 336 15.61 -1.79 -14.97
CA LYS A 336 15.37 -0.57 -14.21
C LYS A 336 14.93 -0.90 -12.77
N PRO A 337 15.23 -0.03 -11.79
CA PRO A 337 14.73 -0.22 -10.44
C PRO A 337 13.23 -0.50 -10.45
N PRO A 338 12.77 -1.52 -9.71
CA PRO A 338 11.37 -1.89 -9.68
C PRO A 338 10.54 -0.94 -8.79
N ARG A 339 9.24 -1.03 -8.88
CA ARG A 339 8.35 -0.48 -7.85
C ARG A 339 8.65 -1.12 -6.50
N PHE A 340 8.77 -2.44 -6.50
CA PHE A 340 9.31 -3.20 -5.40
C PHE A 340 9.80 -4.59 -5.85
N TRP A 341 10.63 -5.19 -5.02
CA TRP A 341 10.97 -6.59 -5.02
C TRP A 341 11.01 -7.10 -3.58
N GLY A 342 11.01 -8.39 -3.38
CA GLY A 342 11.00 -8.91 -2.02
C GLY A 342 11.03 -10.44 -1.97
N LEU A 343 10.93 -10.93 -0.75
CA LEU A 343 10.90 -12.34 -0.42
C LEU A 343 9.53 -12.70 0.15
N LYS A 344 8.95 -13.77 -0.34
CA LYS A 344 7.67 -14.30 0.11
C LYS A 344 7.86 -15.74 0.58
N ASP A 345 7.30 -16.08 1.72
CA ASP A 345 7.29 -17.45 2.21
C ASP A 345 6.45 -18.33 1.28
N PRO A 346 7.02 -19.43 0.75
CA PRO A 346 6.30 -20.27 -0.20
C PRO A 346 5.14 -21.08 0.42
N ALA A 347 5.17 -21.33 1.72
CA ALA A 347 4.14 -22.12 2.43
C ALA A 347 2.98 -21.23 2.89
N THR A 348 3.29 -20.11 3.55
CA THR A 348 2.27 -19.20 4.11
C THR A 348 1.80 -18.15 3.11
N GLN A 349 2.58 -17.90 2.04
CA GLN A 349 2.36 -16.84 1.05
C GLN A 349 2.50 -15.42 1.62
N GLU A 350 3.02 -15.28 2.83
CA GLU A 350 3.30 -13.98 3.44
C GLU A 350 4.56 -13.34 2.87
N VAL A 351 4.54 -12.02 2.71
CA VAL A 351 5.70 -11.23 2.29
C VAL A 351 6.60 -10.99 3.50
N ILE A 352 7.74 -11.66 3.53
CA ILE A 352 8.72 -11.59 4.63
C ILE A 352 9.59 -10.34 4.54
N ALA A 353 9.91 -9.92 3.31
CA ALA A 353 10.77 -8.77 3.05
C ALA A 353 10.31 -8.03 1.80
N HIS A 354 10.35 -6.69 1.83
CA HIS A 354 9.88 -5.82 0.76
C HIS A 354 10.82 -4.63 0.57
N PHE A 355 11.33 -4.44 -0.64
CA PHE A 355 12.35 -3.44 -0.99
C PHE A 355 12.02 -2.73 -2.29
N THR A 356 12.43 -1.46 -2.42
CA THR A 356 12.26 -0.67 -3.65
C THR A 356 13.59 -0.34 -4.34
N ARG A 357 14.74 -0.64 -3.70
CA ARG A 357 16.08 -0.41 -4.23
C ARG A 357 16.81 -1.71 -4.45
N LEU A 358 17.73 -1.73 -5.43
CA LEU A 358 18.55 -2.89 -5.80
C LEU A 358 19.85 -2.96 -4.98
N GLU A 359 19.92 -2.30 -3.84
CA GLU A 359 21.06 -2.38 -2.93
C GLU A 359 20.97 -3.63 -2.07
N PRO A 360 22.10 -4.12 -1.51
CA PRO A 360 22.09 -5.25 -0.58
C PRO A 360 21.16 -4.99 0.62
N GLN A 361 20.43 -6.01 1.03
CA GLN A 361 19.44 -5.93 2.11
C GLN A 361 19.65 -7.05 3.12
N LEU A 362 19.48 -6.75 4.42
CA LEU A 362 19.39 -7.78 5.45
C LEU A 362 18.08 -8.55 5.32
N VAL A 363 18.17 -9.87 5.38
CA VAL A 363 17.02 -10.78 5.33
C VAL A 363 17.31 -12.01 6.21
N PRO A 364 16.29 -12.72 6.70
CA PRO A 364 16.50 -13.99 7.38
C PRO A 364 16.97 -15.07 6.40
N SER A 365 17.72 -16.07 6.89
CA SER A 365 18.04 -17.27 6.12
C SER A 365 16.81 -18.13 5.88
N GLY A 366 16.77 -18.87 4.78
CA GLY A 366 15.65 -19.75 4.42
C GLY A 366 15.36 -19.79 2.94
N ASP A 367 14.32 -20.54 2.56
CA ASP A 367 13.86 -20.68 1.19
C ASP A 367 12.66 -19.76 0.93
N TYR A 368 12.73 -18.94 -0.11
CA TYR A 368 11.73 -17.92 -0.41
C TYR A 368 11.38 -17.88 -1.89
N ASP A 369 10.17 -17.50 -2.20
CA ASP A 369 9.77 -17.04 -3.52
C ASP A 369 10.21 -15.59 -3.70
N LEU A 370 11.08 -15.33 -4.67
CA LEU A 370 11.51 -13.99 -5.05
C LEU A 370 10.42 -13.30 -5.86
N ILE A 371 9.85 -12.23 -5.33
CA ILE A 371 8.79 -11.48 -5.98
C ILE A 371 9.29 -10.15 -6.54
N TRP A 372 8.69 -9.73 -7.66
CA TRP A 372 9.08 -8.54 -8.40
C TRP A 372 7.86 -7.81 -8.96
N ARG A 373 7.87 -6.49 -8.91
CA ARG A 373 6.90 -5.63 -9.57
C ARG A 373 7.60 -4.46 -10.22
N GLN A 374 7.52 -4.37 -11.56
CA GLN A 374 8.28 -3.38 -12.32
C GLN A 374 7.78 -1.96 -12.12
N ASP A 375 6.50 -1.73 -12.22
CA ASP A 375 5.92 -0.40 -12.09
C ASP A 375 4.62 -0.39 -11.26
N GLU A 376 4.19 0.81 -10.86
CA GLU A 376 3.07 0.98 -9.94
C GLU A 376 1.72 0.61 -10.55
N HIS A 377 1.51 0.98 -11.81
CA HIS A 377 0.20 0.90 -12.47
C HIS A 377 0.17 -0.01 -13.71
N GLY A 378 1.30 -0.52 -14.13
CA GLY A 378 1.46 -1.19 -15.41
C GLY A 378 1.76 -2.68 -15.35
N SER A 379 2.17 -3.19 -14.19
CA SER A 379 2.49 -4.61 -14.04
C SER A 379 1.86 -5.22 -12.78
N GLY A 380 1.59 -6.52 -12.85
CA GLY A 380 1.30 -7.34 -11.68
C GLY A 380 2.58 -7.66 -10.90
N THR A 381 2.44 -8.26 -9.73
CA THR A 381 3.55 -8.88 -9.00
C THR A 381 3.81 -10.25 -9.61
N VAL A 382 5.07 -10.50 -9.96
CA VAL A 382 5.53 -11.75 -10.59
C VAL A 382 6.45 -12.47 -9.60
N THR A 383 6.27 -13.77 -9.42
CA THR A 383 7.26 -14.62 -8.75
C THR A 383 8.30 -15.01 -9.77
N LEU A 384 9.55 -14.56 -9.61
CA LEU A 384 10.61 -14.76 -10.58
C LEU A 384 11.28 -16.13 -10.45
N ASP A 385 11.63 -16.50 -9.21
CA ASP A 385 12.32 -17.77 -8.92
C ASP A 385 12.15 -18.10 -7.44
N ARG A 386 12.54 -19.31 -7.05
CA ARG A 386 12.75 -19.70 -5.67
C ARG A 386 14.23 -19.55 -5.32
N VAL A 387 14.52 -18.86 -4.24
CA VAL A 387 15.87 -18.55 -3.77
C VAL A 387 16.10 -19.13 -2.38
N SER A 388 17.29 -19.69 -2.15
CA SER A 388 17.72 -20.18 -0.84
C SER A 388 18.74 -19.21 -0.27
N ILE A 389 18.40 -18.55 0.82
CA ILE A 389 19.26 -17.59 1.52
C ILE A 389 20.08 -18.32 2.55
N GLN A 390 21.37 -18.43 2.29
CA GLN A 390 22.32 -19.05 3.21
C GLN A 390 22.65 -18.10 4.35
N PRO A 391 22.76 -18.60 5.61
CA PRO A 391 23.12 -17.79 6.74
C PRO A 391 24.56 -17.25 6.65
N ASP A 392 24.83 -16.16 7.34
CA ASP A 392 26.15 -15.54 7.55
C ASP A 392 26.89 -15.07 6.28
N ILE A 393 26.21 -14.94 5.16
CA ILE A 393 26.77 -14.40 3.91
C ILE A 393 25.79 -13.44 3.22
N LEU A 394 26.34 -12.62 2.32
CA LEU A 394 25.58 -11.87 1.34
C LEU A 394 25.31 -12.77 0.13
N ASN A 395 24.05 -13.13 -0.08
CA ASN A 395 23.61 -14.00 -1.16
C ASN A 395 23.35 -13.17 -2.43
N ASP A 396 24.09 -13.44 -3.49
CA ASP A 396 23.87 -12.84 -4.81
C ASP A 396 22.78 -13.59 -5.56
N VAL A 397 21.77 -12.87 -6.02
CA VAL A 397 20.67 -13.42 -6.81
C VAL A 397 20.65 -12.77 -8.18
N GLU A 398 20.96 -13.55 -9.20
CA GLU A 398 21.00 -13.07 -10.58
C GLU A 398 19.58 -12.91 -11.16
N LEU A 399 19.26 -11.70 -11.64
CA LEU A 399 17.97 -11.33 -12.23
C LEU A 399 18.15 -11.05 -13.74
N ALA A 400 18.48 -12.08 -14.51
CA ALA A 400 18.75 -11.99 -15.94
C ALA A 400 17.70 -12.69 -16.83
N THR A 401 16.74 -13.42 -16.22
CA THR A 401 15.68 -14.13 -16.96
C THR A 401 14.59 -13.17 -17.37
N ALA A 402 14.42 -12.92 -18.66
CA ALA A 402 13.48 -11.94 -19.18
C ALA A 402 12.83 -12.36 -20.49
N LEU A 403 11.67 -11.76 -20.75
CA LEU A 403 11.02 -11.75 -22.06
C LEU A 403 11.07 -10.34 -22.64
N ASN A 404 11.46 -10.25 -23.91
CA ASN A 404 11.51 -9.02 -24.70
C ASN A 404 10.50 -9.12 -25.87
N PRO A 405 9.28 -8.56 -25.71
CA PRO A 405 8.35 -8.46 -26.83
C PRO A 405 8.87 -7.48 -27.87
N ILE A 406 9.10 -7.94 -29.11
CA ILE A 406 9.59 -7.12 -30.22
C ILE A 406 8.44 -6.82 -31.20
N PRO A 407 7.74 -5.68 -31.05
CA PRO A 407 6.65 -5.35 -31.95
C PRO A 407 7.17 -4.87 -33.32
N ALA A 408 6.53 -5.37 -34.37
CA ALA A 408 6.73 -4.78 -35.71
C ALA A 408 6.19 -3.34 -35.74
N LYS A 409 6.66 -2.51 -36.68
CA LYS A 409 6.32 -1.08 -36.79
C LYS A 409 4.81 -0.81 -36.87
N TRP A 410 4.03 -1.72 -37.40
CA TRP A 410 2.59 -1.62 -37.55
C TRP A 410 1.82 -1.98 -36.25
N VAL A 411 2.44 -2.64 -35.30
CA VAL A 411 1.80 -2.97 -34.00
C VAL A 411 1.57 -1.70 -33.22
N PRO A 412 0.34 -1.40 -32.79
CA PRO A 412 0.06 -0.19 -32.01
C PRO A 412 0.90 -0.12 -30.73
N GLY A 413 1.59 0.99 -30.52
CA GLY A 413 2.47 1.18 -29.35
C GLY A 413 1.71 1.29 -28.02
N ARG A 414 0.38 1.54 -28.06
CA ARG A 414 -0.49 1.52 -26.88
C ARG A 414 -1.31 0.27 -26.88
N LEU A 415 -1.16 -0.53 -25.80
CA LEU A 415 -1.96 -1.72 -25.54
C LEU A 415 -2.57 -1.61 -24.13
N ARG A 416 -3.61 -2.40 -23.88
CA ARG A 416 -4.18 -2.52 -22.53
C ARG A 416 -3.24 -3.32 -21.63
N PHE A 417 -2.82 -4.51 -22.10
CA PHE A 417 -1.84 -5.36 -21.44
C PHE A 417 -1.33 -6.47 -22.38
N TRP A 418 -0.26 -7.12 -21.95
CA TRP A 418 0.08 -8.47 -22.36
C TRP A 418 0.32 -9.33 -21.12
N GLU A 419 0.08 -10.61 -21.25
CA GLU A 419 0.18 -11.59 -20.17
C GLU A 419 0.91 -12.85 -20.66
N LEU A 420 1.54 -13.51 -19.70
CA LEU A 420 2.04 -14.88 -19.90
C LEU A 420 1.14 -15.83 -19.12
N HIS A 421 0.55 -16.79 -19.84
CA HIS A 421 -0.23 -17.86 -19.24
C HIS A 421 0.56 -19.15 -19.32
N ASP A 422 0.80 -19.80 -18.19
CA ASP A 422 1.48 -21.10 -18.13
C ASP A 422 0.72 -22.13 -19.00
N VAL A 423 1.45 -22.81 -19.90
CA VAL A 423 0.84 -23.73 -20.88
C VAL A 423 0.14 -24.90 -20.20
N LYS A 424 0.69 -25.42 -19.09
CA LYS A 424 0.18 -26.59 -18.39
C LYS A 424 -1.07 -26.28 -17.56
N THR A 425 -1.03 -25.17 -16.82
CA THR A 425 -2.10 -24.83 -15.88
C THR A 425 -3.14 -23.85 -16.45
N GLY A 426 -2.79 -23.15 -17.54
CA GLY A 426 -3.62 -22.09 -18.13
C GLY A 426 -3.70 -20.81 -17.30
N LYS A 427 -3.02 -20.74 -16.14
CA LYS A 427 -3.11 -19.60 -15.24
C LYS A 427 -2.19 -18.46 -15.68
N PRO A 428 -2.57 -17.20 -15.48
CA PRO A 428 -1.70 -16.07 -15.71
C PRO A 428 -0.55 -16.06 -14.69
N VAL A 429 0.67 -15.88 -15.17
CA VAL A 429 1.91 -15.83 -14.38
C VAL A 429 2.46 -14.41 -14.33
N ALA A 430 2.31 -13.64 -15.41
CA ALA A 430 2.84 -12.30 -15.52
C ALA A 430 1.88 -11.40 -16.31
N HIS A 431 1.80 -10.11 -15.91
CA HIS A 431 0.91 -9.11 -16.52
C HIS A 431 1.65 -7.77 -16.65
N PHE A 432 1.67 -7.20 -17.85
CA PHE A 432 2.38 -5.95 -18.15
C PHE A 432 1.60 -5.07 -19.13
N ARG A 433 1.82 -3.74 -19.06
CA ARG A 433 1.15 -2.75 -19.93
C ARG A 433 2.04 -2.15 -21.01
N ARG A 434 3.30 -2.52 -21.08
CA ARG A 434 4.25 -2.00 -22.07
C ARG A 434 4.97 -3.13 -22.76
N LEU A 435 5.15 -3.02 -24.09
CA LEU A 435 5.97 -3.93 -24.89
C LEU A 435 7.46 -3.56 -24.73
N LEU A 436 7.98 -3.77 -23.54
CA LEU A 436 9.39 -3.56 -23.18
C LEU A 436 9.91 -4.84 -22.50
N PRO A 437 11.22 -5.06 -22.46
CA PRO A 437 11.81 -6.17 -21.72
C PRO A 437 11.32 -6.21 -20.27
N GLN A 438 10.92 -7.37 -19.81
CA GLN A 438 10.41 -7.60 -18.45
C GLN A 438 11.04 -8.84 -17.85
N LEU A 439 11.38 -8.77 -16.55
CA LEU A 439 11.75 -9.96 -15.79
C LEU A 439 10.53 -10.87 -15.64
N VAL A 440 10.71 -12.14 -15.99
CA VAL A 440 9.68 -13.18 -15.90
C VAL A 440 10.32 -14.50 -15.47
N PRO A 441 9.59 -15.42 -14.85
CA PRO A 441 10.13 -16.72 -14.49
C PRO A 441 10.45 -17.55 -15.73
N PRO A 442 11.41 -18.50 -15.64
CA PRO A 442 11.65 -19.47 -16.73
C PRO A 442 10.46 -20.41 -16.88
N GLY A 443 10.13 -20.79 -18.11
CA GLY A 443 9.00 -21.67 -18.39
C GLY A 443 8.48 -21.54 -19.83
N THR A 444 7.44 -22.32 -20.16
CA THR A 444 6.76 -22.22 -21.45
C THR A 444 5.38 -21.62 -21.26
N TYR A 445 5.09 -20.58 -22.01
CA TYR A 445 3.93 -19.73 -21.82
C TYR A 445 3.18 -19.46 -23.12
N ARG A 446 1.87 -19.28 -23.03
CA ARG A 446 1.07 -18.65 -24.08
C ARG A 446 1.14 -17.13 -23.91
N PHE A 447 1.53 -16.42 -24.95
CA PHE A 447 1.59 -14.95 -24.96
C PHE A 447 0.22 -14.40 -25.34
N ILE A 448 -0.42 -13.72 -24.38
CA ILE A 448 -1.74 -13.11 -24.55
C ILE A 448 -1.58 -11.60 -24.73
N TYR A 449 -2.19 -11.06 -25.77
CA TYR A 449 -2.18 -9.64 -26.08
C TYR A 449 -3.59 -9.06 -26.01
N ARG A 450 -3.75 -7.89 -25.45
CA ARG A 450 -5.00 -7.12 -25.48
C ARG A 450 -4.75 -5.66 -25.81
N LYS A 451 -5.33 -5.21 -26.92
CA LYS A 451 -5.15 -3.85 -27.42
C LYS A 451 -5.85 -2.82 -26.54
N SER A 452 -7.12 -3.01 -26.21
CA SER A 452 -7.92 -2.05 -25.47
C SER A 452 -8.89 -2.71 -24.50
N GLU A 453 -9.37 -1.95 -23.51
CA GLU A 453 -10.27 -2.47 -22.48
C GLU A 453 -11.64 -2.87 -23.02
N HIS A 454 -12.23 -2.02 -23.85
CA HIS A 454 -13.57 -2.19 -24.38
C HIS A 454 -13.61 -2.39 -25.90
N GLY A 455 -12.49 -2.16 -26.57
CA GLY A 455 -12.38 -2.17 -28.03
C GLY A 455 -11.80 -3.45 -28.63
N SER A 456 -11.26 -4.37 -27.81
CA SER A 456 -10.76 -5.66 -28.29
C SER A 456 -10.91 -6.76 -27.23
N SER A 457 -11.01 -8.01 -27.69
CA SER A 457 -10.82 -9.18 -26.83
C SER A 457 -9.32 -9.51 -26.70
N ASN A 458 -9.01 -10.52 -25.89
CA ASN A 458 -7.66 -11.10 -25.81
C ASN A 458 -7.31 -11.81 -27.12
N SER A 459 -6.09 -11.62 -27.58
CA SER A 459 -5.49 -12.35 -28.70
C SER A 459 -4.32 -13.18 -28.19
N GLU A 460 -4.33 -14.47 -28.40
CA GLU A 460 -3.16 -15.33 -28.20
C GLU A 460 -2.25 -15.21 -29.41
N LEU A 461 -1.00 -14.84 -29.21
CA LEU A 461 -0.05 -14.61 -30.28
C LEU A 461 0.86 -15.82 -30.55
N GLY A 462 0.83 -16.82 -29.68
CA GLY A 462 1.62 -18.03 -29.78
C GLY A 462 2.21 -18.44 -28.43
N GLU A 463 3.05 -19.46 -28.48
CA GLU A 463 3.79 -19.95 -27.32
C GLU A 463 5.23 -19.43 -27.33
N VAL A 464 5.77 -19.18 -26.14
CA VAL A 464 7.16 -18.78 -25.93
C VAL A 464 7.78 -19.57 -24.80
N THR A 465 8.98 -20.08 -25.02
CA THR A 465 9.80 -20.69 -23.97
C THR A 465 10.79 -19.65 -23.47
N VAL A 466 10.72 -19.34 -22.19
CA VAL A 466 11.64 -18.45 -21.50
C VAL A 466 12.72 -19.29 -20.83
N GLU A 467 13.93 -19.16 -21.29
CA GLU A 467 15.10 -19.86 -20.75
C GLU A 467 15.73 -19.03 -19.62
N LYS A 468 16.15 -19.72 -18.55
CA LYS A 468 16.75 -19.10 -17.37
C LYS A 468 18.07 -18.38 -17.70
N GLY A 469 18.29 -17.23 -17.07
CA GLY A 469 19.56 -16.50 -17.13
C GLY A 469 19.77 -15.66 -18.38
N LYS A 470 18.78 -15.53 -19.26
CA LYS A 470 18.92 -14.72 -20.48
C LYS A 470 17.66 -13.96 -20.86
N MET A 471 17.82 -12.98 -21.74
CA MET A 471 16.72 -12.30 -22.40
C MET A 471 16.23 -13.18 -23.57
N ASN A 472 14.92 -13.43 -23.61
CA ASN A 472 14.27 -14.23 -24.64
C ASN A 472 13.43 -13.30 -25.51
N ASP A 473 13.68 -13.26 -26.80
CA ASP A 473 12.98 -12.41 -27.75
C ASP A 473 11.67 -13.06 -28.21
N PHE A 474 10.59 -12.27 -28.24
CA PHE A 474 9.30 -12.68 -28.79
C PHE A 474 8.83 -11.68 -29.86
N PRO A 475 8.98 -12.02 -31.16
CA PRO A 475 8.56 -11.11 -32.23
C PRO A 475 7.03 -11.06 -32.35
N ILE A 476 6.47 -9.86 -32.38
CA ILE A 476 5.05 -9.60 -32.65
C ILE A 476 4.97 -9.01 -34.07
N SER A 477 4.98 -9.89 -35.08
CA SER A 477 5.08 -9.53 -36.48
C SER A 477 3.95 -10.08 -37.37
N THR A 478 3.10 -10.95 -36.80
CA THR A 478 1.97 -11.60 -37.53
C THR A 478 0.66 -10.90 -37.19
N GLY A 479 -0.15 -10.57 -38.17
CA GLY A 479 -1.43 -9.93 -37.93
C GLY A 479 -2.23 -9.61 -39.18
N VAL A 480 -3.41 -9.00 -38.98
CA VAL A 480 -4.33 -8.60 -40.04
C VAL A 480 -4.63 -7.11 -39.90
N LYS A 481 -4.67 -6.43 -41.04
CA LYS A 481 -5.09 -5.02 -41.17
C LYS A 481 -6.20 -4.92 -42.20
N LEU A 482 -7.30 -4.29 -41.82
CA LEU A 482 -8.39 -3.99 -42.73
C LEU A 482 -8.15 -2.64 -43.39
N ILE A 483 -8.27 -2.57 -44.73
CA ILE A 483 -8.13 -1.36 -45.53
C ILE A 483 -9.53 -0.93 -45.97
N PRO A 484 -10.18 0.02 -45.31
CA PRO A 484 -11.49 0.49 -45.69
C PRO A 484 -11.43 1.38 -46.93
N GLN A 485 -12.50 1.40 -47.73
CA GLN A 485 -12.71 2.40 -48.76
C GLN A 485 -12.81 3.80 -48.12
N PRO A 486 -12.44 4.86 -48.86
CA PRO A 486 -12.53 6.23 -48.35
C PRO A 486 -13.94 6.58 -47.88
N GLY A 487 -14.03 7.15 -46.66
CA GLY A 487 -15.30 7.54 -46.02
C GLY A 487 -16.04 6.48 -45.25
N ILE A 488 -15.59 5.20 -45.26
CA ILE A 488 -16.17 4.14 -44.45
C ILE A 488 -15.74 4.29 -42.98
N LYS A 489 -16.73 4.30 -42.09
CA LYS A 489 -16.50 4.30 -40.63
C LYS A 489 -16.28 2.88 -40.12
N PRO A 490 -15.45 2.71 -39.07
CA PRO A 490 -15.26 1.41 -38.45
C PRO A 490 -16.59 0.80 -38.01
N PRO A 491 -16.83 -0.50 -38.34
CA PRO A 491 -18.04 -1.19 -37.89
C PRO A 491 -18.05 -1.36 -36.37
N TYR A 492 -19.23 -1.61 -35.81
CA TYR A 492 -19.35 -1.87 -34.38
C TYR A 492 -18.41 -2.98 -33.91
N LYS A 493 -18.33 -4.09 -34.69
CA LYS A 493 -17.57 -5.27 -34.34
C LYS A 493 -16.96 -5.90 -35.59
N ILE A 494 -15.69 -6.30 -35.48
CA ILE A 494 -14.98 -7.18 -36.42
C ILE A 494 -14.55 -8.40 -35.62
N GLU A 495 -14.73 -9.58 -36.19
CA GLU A 495 -14.34 -10.87 -35.59
C GLU A 495 -13.34 -11.57 -36.48
N PHE A 496 -12.17 -11.88 -35.91
CA PHE A 496 -11.19 -12.77 -36.51
C PHE A 496 -11.38 -14.14 -35.88
N ILE A 497 -11.94 -15.07 -36.65
CA ILE A 497 -12.32 -16.40 -36.22
C ILE A 497 -11.24 -17.36 -36.69
N GLU A 498 -10.49 -17.92 -35.78
CA GLU A 498 -9.48 -18.95 -36.04
C GLU A 498 -10.19 -20.26 -36.36
N LEU A 499 -9.75 -20.94 -37.42
CA LEU A 499 -10.35 -22.20 -37.91
C LEU A 499 -9.34 -23.34 -37.71
N ASN A 500 -9.83 -24.54 -37.38
CA ASN A 500 -9.03 -25.77 -37.41
C ASN A 500 -8.90 -26.30 -38.84
N GLU A 501 -8.16 -27.39 -39.02
CA GLU A 501 -7.96 -28.06 -40.32
C GLU A 501 -9.27 -28.51 -41.00
N LYS A 502 -10.34 -28.66 -40.25
CA LYS A 502 -11.69 -29.02 -40.79
C LYS A 502 -12.53 -27.78 -41.11
N GLY A 503 -11.99 -26.56 -40.91
CA GLY A 503 -12.73 -25.31 -41.12
C GLY A 503 -13.69 -24.95 -39.98
N GLU A 504 -13.59 -25.62 -38.82
CA GLU A 504 -14.44 -25.32 -37.65
C GLU A 504 -13.80 -24.23 -36.77
N PRO A 505 -14.59 -23.35 -36.14
CA PRO A 505 -14.07 -22.27 -35.29
C PRO A 505 -13.45 -22.80 -34.02
N ILE A 506 -12.19 -22.39 -33.75
CA ILE A 506 -11.47 -22.69 -32.51
C ILE A 506 -11.58 -21.52 -31.53
N ARG A 507 -11.37 -20.30 -32.04
CA ARG A 507 -11.30 -19.09 -31.24
C ARG A 507 -11.74 -17.88 -32.04
N THR A 508 -12.25 -16.87 -31.32
CA THR A 508 -12.63 -15.59 -31.90
C THR A 508 -11.91 -14.43 -31.20
N VAL A 509 -11.23 -13.60 -31.97
CA VAL A 509 -10.64 -12.33 -31.52
C VAL A 509 -11.53 -11.20 -32.04
N VAL A 510 -11.94 -10.29 -31.16
CA VAL A 510 -12.86 -9.21 -31.48
C VAL A 510 -12.14 -7.86 -31.46
N LEU A 511 -12.39 -7.04 -32.50
CA LEU A 511 -12.01 -5.63 -32.58
C LEU A 511 -13.28 -4.77 -32.75
N LYS A 512 -13.47 -3.77 -31.90
CA LYS A 512 -14.67 -2.90 -31.94
C LYS A 512 -14.29 -1.49 -32.38
N ARG A 513 -15.10 -0.92 -33.29
CA ARG A 513 -15.06 0.50 -33.70
C ARG A 513 -13.64 0.97 -34.09
N SER A 514 -12.85 0.10 -34.73
CA SER A 514 -11.49 0.38 -35.16
C SER A 514 -11.13 -0.45 -36.40
N PHE A 515 -10.27 0.12 -37.26
CA PHE A 515 -9.58 -0.60 -38.36
C PHE A 515 -8.08 -0.79 -38.03
N ASP A 516 -7.67 -0.52 -36.80
CA ASP A 516 -6.28 -0.71 -36.45
C ASP A 516 -5.82 -2.15 -36.67
N PRO A 517 -4.56 -2.35 -37.09
CA PRO A 517 -4.02 -3.68 -37.22
C PRO A 517 -4.16 -4.50 -35.94
N MET A 518 -4.51 -5.78 -36.09
CA MET A 518 -4.69 -6.71 -34.99
C MET A 518 -3.62 -7.79 -35.04
N PRO A 519 -2.72 -7.85 -34.04
CA PRO A 519 -1.79 -8.97 -33.88
C PRO A 519 -2.55 -10.27 -33.62
N LEU A 520 -2.22 -11.29 -34.36
CA LEU A 520 -2.79 -12.64 -34.29
C LEU A 520 -1.65 -13.67 -34.44
N LYS A 521 -1.84 -14.90 -33.97
CA LYS A 521 -0.90 -15.97 -34.27
C LYS A 521 -1.06 -16.45 -35.71
N PRO A 522 -0.06 -17.11 -36.30
CA PRO A 522 -0.21 -17.77 -37.59
C PRO A 522 -1.34 -18.81 -37.58
N GLY A 523 -2.05 -18.97 -38.68
CA GLY A 523 -3.15 -19.93 -38.79
C GLY A 523 -4.17 -19.56 -39.85
N THR A 524 -5.25 -20.35 -39.95
CA THR A 524 -6.35 -20.09 -40.88
C THR A 524 -7.45 -19.31 -40.20
N TYR A 525 -7.91 -18.22 -40.85
CA TYR A 525 -8.88 -17.32 -40.26
C TYR A 525 -10.07 -17.06 -41.22
N LYS A 526 -11.25 -16.89 -40.61
CA LYS A 526 -12.43 -16.29 -41.18
C LYS A 526 -12.62 -14.89 -40.61
N ILE A 527 -13.03 -13.91 -41.39
CA ILE A 527 -13.33 -12.56 -40.93
C ILE A 527 -14.81 -12.28 -41.11
N THR A 528 -15.46 -11.90 -40.01
CA THR A 528 -16.85 -11.41 -40.04
C THR A 528 -16.91 -10.01 -39.42
N TYR A 529 -17.93 -9.23 -39.79
CA TYR A 529 -18.17 -7.91 -39.22
C TYR A 529 -19.66 -7.66 -38.99
N ARG A 530 -19.90 -6.73 -38.06
CA ARG A 530 -21.24 -6.21 -37.76
C ARG A 530 -21.20 -4.70 -37.75
N GLN A 531 -22.01 -4.05 -38.58
CA GLN A 531 -21.95 -2.62 -38.79
C GLN A 531 -22.42 -1.82 -37.57
N GLU A 532 -23.53 -2.21 -36.96
CA GLU A 532 -24.16 -1.52 -35.84
C GLU A 532 -24.30 -2.44 -34.62
N GLU A 533 -24.42 -1.85 -33.44
CA GLU A 533 -24.61 -2.60 -32.20
C GLU A 533 -25.94 -3.34 -32.16
N HIS A 534 -26.97 -2.68 -32.67
CA HIS A 534 -28.34 -3.24 -32.79
C HIS A 534 -28.84 -3.09 -34.23
N GLY A 535 -29.68 -4.01 -34.65
CA GLY A 535 -30.37 -3.89 -35.94
C GLY A 535 -29.64 -4.35 -37.20
N SER A 536 -28.31 -4.68 -37.11
CA SER A 536 -27.57 -5.21 -38.25
C SER A 536 -27.19 -6.69 -38.10
N SER A 537 -27.18 -7.42 -39.20
CA SER A 537 -26.67 -8.80 -39.22
C SER A 537 -25.16 -8.86 -39.18
N THR A 538 -24.60 -9.99 -38.77
CA THR A 538 -23.17 -10.30 -38.92
C THR A 538 -22.94 -10.81 -40.33
N LEU A 539 -22.05 -10.17 -41.06
CA LEU A 539 -21.72 -10.50 -42.46
C LEU A 539 -20.31 -11.08 -42.52
N THR A 540 -20.10 -12.02 -43.44
CA THR A 540 -18.74 -12.55 -43.71
C THR A 540 -18.02 -11.61 -44.66
N LEU A 541 -16.83 -11.20 -44.29
CA LEU A 541 -15.91 -10.41 -45.13
C LEU A 541 -14.97 -11.33 -45.93
N VAL A 542 -14.41 -12.33 -45.23
CA VAL A 542 -13.53 -13.35 -45.80
C VAL A 542 -13.90 -14.69 -45.20
N ASP A 543 -14.20 -15.71 -46.05
CA ASP A 543 -14.62 -17.02 -45.58
C ASP A 543 -13.50 -17.85 -44.96
N ALA A 544 -12.32 -17.86 -45.59
CA ALA A 544 -11.10 -18.45 -45.03
C ALA A 544 -9.86 -17.90 -45.76
N PHE A 545 -8.83 -17.65 -45.02
CA PHE A 545 -7.50 -17.31 -45.55
C PHE A 545 -6.43 -17.79 -44.60
N GLU A 546 -5.24 -18.07 -45.13
CA GLU A 546 -4.07 -18.42 -44.34
C GLU A 546 -3.35 -17.11 -43.91
N LEU A 547 -3.01 -17.02 -42.61
CA LEU A 547 -2.16 -15.98 -42.06
C LEU A 547 -0.76 -16.57 -41.78
N PRO A 548 0.22 -16.32 -42.67
CA PRO A 548 1.57 -16.86 -42.49
C PRO A 548 2.30 -16.20 -41.32
N ALA A 549 3.24 -16.95 -40.72
CA ALA A 549 4.10 -16.41 -39.67
C ALA A 549 4.93 -15.22 -40.18
N GLY A 550 4.99 -14.16 -39.38
CA GLY A 550 5.73 -12.93 -39.68
C GLY A 550 5.07 -12.01 -40.69
N ALA A 551 3.85 -12.32 -41.19
CA ALA A 551 3.16 -11.55 -42.20
C ALA A 551 2.11 -10.59 -41.58
N LEU A 552 1.99 -9.39 -42.18
CA LEU A 552 0.81 -8.55 -42.04
C LEU A 552 -0.05 -8.73 -43.28
N VAL A 553 -1.17 -9.42 -43.15
CA VAL A 553 -2.14 -9.58 -44.26
C VAL A 553 -3.06 -8.35 -44.27
N GLU A 554 -3.08 -7.64 -45.40
CA GLU A 554 -4.00 -6.54 -45.64
C GLU A 554 -5.25 -7.05 -46.37
N VAL A 555 -6.43 -6.73 -45.85
CA VAL A 555 -7.71 -7.12 -46.39
C VAL A 555 -8.49 -5.87 -46.79
N GLU A 556 -8.74 -5.68 -48.08
CA GLU A 556 -9.52 -4.58 -48.61
C GLU A 556 -11.03 -4.80 -48.35
N MET A 557 -11.73 -3.73 -47.94
CA MET A 557 -13.17 -3.78 -47.59
C MET A 557 -14.02 -3.02 -48.60
#